data_02c133672971a183187f011089b2ccc1
#
_entry.id   02c133672971a183187f011089b2ccc1
#
_cell.length_a   1.000
_cell.length_b   1.000
_cell.length_c   1.000
_cell.angle_alpha   90.00
_cell.angle_beta   90.00
_cell.angle_gamma   90.00
#
_symmetry.space_group_name_H-M   'P 1'
#
loop_
_entity.id
_entity.type
_entity.pdbx_description
1 polymer ?
#
loop_
_entity_poly.entity_id
_entity_poly.type
_entity_poly.pdbx_seq_one_letter_code
_entity_poly.pdbx_strand_id
1 'polypeptide(L)'
;NAMIKPEILAPAGSPQALIAAVRSGADAVYLGIKNLNARRSAENFDDEQLKEAVAYCHKHNVKVHLTLNTLVSDGELEKAQEAVQLACEAGVDAIIVQDIGIAELIHRTAPDMPLHASTQMSVQTAAGLKRLKRLGFTRAVLPRELSKEEIKKLCENSPVELECFVHGALCMCVSGQSLFSAVLGSRSGNRGACAQPCRLPFSVENGTGHDLSLKDLSLIDYISEMAEMGVCSFKIEGRMKRPEYVAAAVKACRNSVDGVTDNALRDDLRSVFSRSGFTDGYYRNKLGYDMFGIRRK
;
A
#
# COMPACT_ATOMS: atom_id res chain seq x y z
N ASN A 1 15.84 -22.97 8.19
CA ASN A 1 15.35 -21.85 7.39
C ASN A 1 15.78 -20.57 8.07
N ALA A 2 16.66 -19.78 7.43
CA ALA A 2 16.96 -18.44 7.92
C ALA A 2 15.64 -17.65 7.91
N MET A 3 15.25 -17.10 9.06
CA MET A 3 14.08 -16.22 9.12
C MET A 3 14.33 -15.03 8.18
N ILE A 4 13.48 -14.87 7.18
CA ILE A 4 13.53 -13.72 6.28
C ILE A 4 13.23 -12.48 7.14
N LYS A 5 14.16 -11.52 7.17
CA LYS A 5 13.94 -10.27 7.89
C LYS A 5 12.72 -9.57 7.30
N PRO A 6 11.69 -9.23 8.11
CA PRO A 6 10.51 -8.53 7.63
C PRO A 6 10.85 -7.18 6.99
N GLU A 7 10.43 -6.97 5.74
CA GLU A 7 10.58 -5.69 5.04
C GLU A 7 9.51 -4.71 5.48
N ILE A 8 9.88 -3.54 5.99
CA ILE A 8 8.96 -2.43 6.25
C ILE A 8 8.92 -1.52 5.02
N LEU A 9 7.77 -1.51 4.33
CA LEU A 9 7.55 -0.73 3.12
C LEU A 9 6.75 0.53 3.44
N ALA A 10 7.41 1.68 3.40
CA ALA A 10 6.87 2.97 3.79
C ALA A 10 6.32 3.78 2.61
N PRO A 11 5.24 4.56 2.80
CA PRO A 11 4.74 5.48 1.79
C PRO A 11 5.63 6.72 1.69
N ALA A 12 5.92 7.17 0.47
CA ALA A 12 6.60 8.42 0.20
C ALA A 12 5.81 9.23 -0.85
N GLY A 13 4.98 10.17 -0.40
CA GLY A 13 4.19 11.04 -1.28
C GLY A 13 4.87 12.37 -1.57
N SER A 14 5.99 12.66 -0.92
CA SER A 14 6.83 13.84 -1.09
C SER A 14 8.29 13.54 -0.72
N PRO A 15 9.26 14.36 -1.15
CA PRO A 15 10.66 14.21 -0.73
C PRO A 15 10.84 14.22 0.80
N GLN A 16 10.09 15.05 1.53
CA GLN A 16 10.15 15.13 2.99
C GLN A 16 9.65 13.84 3.64
N ALA A 17 8.54 13.26 3.11
CA ALA A 17 8.02 11.98 3.59
C ALA A 17 8.99 10.81 3.32
N LEU A 18 9.70 10.84 2.19
CA LEU A 18 10.74 9.88 1.86
C LEU A 18 11.89 9.93 2.88
N ILE A 19 12.41 11.11 3.17
CA ILE A 19 13.48 11.30 4.17
C ILE A 19 13.01 10.82 5.54
N ALA A 20 11.76 11.14 5.93
CA ALA A 20 11.18 10.68 7.19
C ALA A 20 11.10 9.15 7.26
N ALA A 21 10.67 8.48 6.19
CA ALA A 21 10.60 7.03 6.10
C ALA A 21 11.97 6.37 6.27
N VAL A 22 12.96 6.83 5.51
CA VAL A 22 14.34 6.30 5.55
C VAL A 22 14.95 6.46 6.95
N ARG A 23 14.86 7.65 7.53
CA ARG A 23 15.42 7.94 8.86
C ARG A 23 14.72 7.19 9.99
N SER A 24 13.48 6.78 9.79
CA SER A 24 12.70 6.03 10.78
C SER A 24 12.86 4.51 10.68
N GLY A 25 13.65 4.01 9.72
CA GLY A 25 14.01 2.60 9.62
C GLY A 25 13.20 1.80 8.61
N ALA A 26 12.67 2.42 7.55
CA ALA A 26 12.10 1.70 6.42
C ALA A 26 13.18 0.87 5.69
N ASP A 27 12.82 -0.33 5.23
CA ASP A 27 13.67 -1.16 4.36
C ASP A 27 13.39 -0.86 2.87
N ALA A 28 12.20 -0.37 2.57
CA ALA A 28 11.80 0.07 1.25
C ALA A 28 10.79 1.23 1.34
N VAL A 29 10.73 2.05 0.29
CA VAL A 29 9.71 3.08 0.11
C VAL A 29 8.95 2.84 -1.18
N TYR A 30 7.66 3.20 -1.21
CA TYR A 30 6.91 3.23 -2.46
C TYR A 30 6.41 4.65 -2.73
N LEU A 31 6.59 5.08 -3.97
CA LEU A 31 6.31 6.43 -4.41
C LEU A 31 5.68 6.43 -5.81
N GLY A 32 5.14 7.56 -6.22
CA GLY A 32 4.56 7.75 -7.54
C GLY A 32 5.17 8.96 -8.25
N ILE A 33 5.24 8.90 -9.55
CA ILE A 33 5.46 10.06 -10.40
C ILE A 33 4.14 10.80 -10.65
N LYS A 34 4.19 12.01 -11.20
CA LYS A 34 3.00 12.87 -11.40
C LYS A 34 1.88 12.25 -12.23
N ASN A 35 2.17 11.20 -13.01
CA ASN A 35 1.21 10.50 -13.85
C ASN A 35 1.05 9.02 -13.47
N LEU A 36 -0.09 8.39 -13.89
CA LEU A 36 -0.33 6.95 -13.87
C LEU A 36 -0.23 6.27 -12.50
N ASN A 37 -0.58 6.96 -11.41
CA ASN A 37 -0.61 6.37 -10.07
C ASN A 37 -1.92 6.61 -9.32
N ALA A 38 -2.27 5.72 -8.38
CA ALA A 38 -3.52 5.73 -7.62
C ALA A 38 -3.61 6.82 -6.53
N ARG A 39 -2.63 7.70 -6.41
CA ARG A 39 -2.62 8.85 -5.49
C ARG A 39 -2.22 10.12 -6.22
N ARG A 40 -2.96 10.46 -7.27
CA ARG A 40 -2.71 11.62 -8.12
C ARG A 40 -2.64 12.95 -7.35
N SER A 41 -3.34 13.05 -6.22
CA SER A 41 -3.37 14.26 -5.38
C SER A 41 -2.21 14.35 -4.38
N ALA A 42 -1.31 13.37 -4.29
CA ALA A 42 -0.05 13.53 -3.58
C ALA A 42 0.87 14.48 -4.35
N GLU A 43 1.89 15.03 -3.71
CA GLU A 43 2.87 15.88 -4.37
C GLU A 43 3.56 15.14 -5.52
N ASN A 44 3.86 13.84 -5.28
CA ASN A 44 4.56 12.94 -6.20
C ASN A 44 5.95 13.48 -6.60
N PHE A 45 6.63 12.78 -7.49
CA PHE A 45 7.99 13.07 -7.90
C PHE A 45 8.03 13.41 -9.40
N ASP A 46 8.77 14.41 -9.78
CA ASP A 46 9.19 14.60 -11.17
C ASP A 46 10.42 13.73 -11.47
N ASP A 47 10.90 13.79 -12.72
CA ASP A 47 11.95 12.91 -13.23
C ASP A 47 13.27 13.07 -12.47
N GLU A 48 13.68 14.29 -12.19
CA GLU A 48 14.92 14.57 -11.43
C GLU A 48 14.75 14.20 -9.97
N GLN A 49 13.63 14.56 -9.36
CA GLN A 49 13.31 14.17 -7.99
C GLN A 49 13.26 12.64 -7.81
N LEU A 50 12.80 11.87 -8.82
CA LEU A 50 12.84 10.42 -8.76
C LEU A 50 14.27 9.89 -8.72
N LYS A 51 15.16 10.39 -9.58
CA LYS A 51 16.57 10.00 -9.61
C LYS A 51 17.27 10.32 -8.29
N GLU A 52 17.04 11.53 -7.77
CA GLU A 52 17.57 11.93 -6.46
C GLU A 52 17.04 11.06 -5.32
N ALA A 53 15.75 10.73 -5.35
CA ALA A 53 15.10 9.86 -4.35
C ALA A 53 15.71 8.46 -4.35
N VAL A 54 15.91 7.86 -5.53
CA VAL A 54 16.54 6.54 -5.67
C VAL A 54 17.97 6.58 -5.15
N ALA A 55 18.77 7.57 -5.57
CA ALA A 55 20.15 7.71 -5.12
C ALA A 55 20.24 7.89 -3.59
N TYR A 56 19.36 8.69 -3.00
CA TYR A 56 19.28 8.88 -1.55
C TYR A 56 18.93 7.58 -0.83
N CYS A 57 17.89 6.87 -1.29
CA CYS A 57 17.46 5.62 -0.68
C CYS A 57 18.55 4.54 -0.78
N HIS A 58 19.15 4.35 -1.95
CA HIS A 58 20.21 3.35 -2.15
C HIS A 58 21.44 3.62 -1.28
N LYS A 59 21.82 4.89 -1.11
CA LYS A 59 22.90 5.28 -0.16
C LYS A 59 22.61 4.83 1.28
N HIS A 60 21.33 4.67 1.65
CA HIS A 60 20.91 4.21 2.97
C HIS A 60 20.48 2.73 3.00
N ASN A 61 20.76 1.96 1.93
CA ASN A 61 20.31 0.57 1.75
C ASN A 61 18.79 0.40 1.81
N VAL A 62 18.04 1.38 1.33
CA VAL A 62 16.57 1.36 1.23
C VAL A 62 16.18 1.20 -0.23
N LYS A 63 15.27 0.26 -0.52
CA LYS A 63 14.74 0.01 -1.87
C LYS A 63 13.67 1.04 -2.25
N VAL A 64 13.48 1.25 -3.55
CA VAL A 64 12.45 2.13 -4.09
C VAL A 64 11.52 1.37 -5.02
N HIS A 65 10.22 1.34 -4.70
CA HIS A 65 9.19 0.74 -5.54
C HIS A 65 8.34 1.84 -6.19
N LEU A 66 8.36 1.91 -7.52
CA LEU A 66 7.56 2.89 -8.27
C LEU A 66 6.13 2.40 -8.46
N THR A 67 5.13 3.25 -8.25
CA THR A 67 3.73 2.91 -8.51
C THR A 67 3.29 3.35 -9.91
N LEU A 68 2.96 2.38 -10.78
CA LEU A 68 2.20 2.54 -12.02
C LEU A 68 0.89 1.76 -11.87
N ASN A 69 0.12 2.03 -10.83
CA ASN A 69 -0.95 1.18 -10.34
C ASN A 69 -2.35 1.71 -10.65
N THR A 70 -2.52 2.28 -11.82
CA THR A 70 -3.83 2.61 -12.42
C THR A 70 -4.05 1.82 -13.69
N LEU A 71 -5.30 1.69 -14.13
CA LEU A 71 -5.60 1.21 -15.47
C LEU A 71 -5.19 2.27 -16.50
N VAL A 72 -4.73 1.82 -17.65
CA VAL A 72 -4.20 2.66 -18.72
C VAL A 72 -5.03 2.46 -19.98
N SER A 73 -5.42 3.55 -20.64
CA SER A 73 -6.08 3.53 -21.93
C SER A 73 -5.06 3.49 -23.07
N ASP A 74 -5.48 3.08 -24.27
CA ASP A 74 -4.59 3.04 -25.44
C ASP A 74 -3.91 4.39 -25.71
N GLY A 75 -4.62 5.51 -25.50
CA GLY A 75 -4.08 6.86 -25.65
C GLY A 75 -3.02 7.25 -24.60
N GLU A 76 -2.79 6.43 -23.60
CA GLU A 76 -1.82 6.67 -22.51
C GLU A 76 -0.62 5.70 -22.57
N LEU A 77 -0.60 4.77 -23.54
CA LEU A 77 0.46 3.75 -23.67
C LEU A 77 1.85 4.37 -23.83
N GLU A 78 1.97 5.42 -24.63
CA GLU A 78 3.24 6.14 -24.82
C GLU A 78 3.76 6.70 -23.49
N LYS A 79 2.89 7.36 -22.72
CA LYS A 79 3.24 7.87 -21.39
C LYS A 79 3.59 6.76 -20.39
N ALA A 80 2.95 5.61 -20.52
CA ALA A 80 3.29 4.44 -19.70
C ALA A 80 4.67 3.89 -20.06
N GLN A 81 5.00 3.86 -21.32
CA GLN A 81 6.33 3.45 -21.80
C GLN A 81 7.42 4.43 -21.33
N GLU A 82 7.19 5.74 -21.43
CA GLU A 82 8.09 6.77 -20.89
C GLU A 82 8.32 6.59 -19.39
N ALA A 83 7.25 6.30 -18.63
CA ALA A 83 7.35 6.07 -17.19
C ALA A 83 8.15 4.80 -16.85
N VAL A 84 8.04 3.74 -17.65
CA VAL A 84 8.84 2.51 -17.50
C VAL A 84 10.31 2.79 -17.82
N GLN A 85 10.59 3.53 -18.88
CA GLN A 85 11.95 3.93 -19.25
C GLN A 85 12.58 4.76 -18.12
N LEU A 86 11.88 5.77 -17.62
CA LEU A 86 12.32 6.60 -16.49
C LEU A 86 12.61 5.74 -15.23
N ALA A 87 11.75 4.75 -14.94
CA ALA A 87 11.96 3.83 -13.83
C ALA A 87 13.28 3.05 -13.96
N CYS A 88 13.57 2.56 -15.16
CA CYS A 88 14.81 1.85 -15.46
C CYS A 88 16.03 2.78 -15.35
N GLU A 89 15.96 3.97 -15.95
CA GLU A 89 17.03 4.97 -15.91
C GLU A 89 17.34 5.45 -14.48
N ALA A 90 16.30 5.65 -13.66
CA ALA A 90 16.44 6.02 -12.26
C ALA A 90 16.95 4.86 -11.38
N GLY A 91 16.83 3.61 -11.84
CA GLY A 91 17.27 2.43 -11.10
C GLY A 91 16.34 2.04 -9.97
N VAL A 92 15.01 2.17 -10.13
CA VAL A 92 14.05 1.68 -9.12
C VAL A 92 14.14 0.17 -8.96
N ASP A 93 13.84 -0.35 -7.78
CA ASP A 93 14.01 -1.77 -7.44
C ASP A 93 12.81 -2.63 -7.83
N ALA A 94 11.64 -2.02 -8.04
CA ALA A 94 10.43 -2.71 -8.52
C ALA A 94 9.39 -1.71 -9.04
N ILE A 95 8.44 -2.21 -9.85
CA ILE A 95 7.27 -1.45 -10.27
C ILE A 95 5.99 -2.15 -9.76
N ILE A 96 5.13 -1.38 -9.08
CA ILE A 96 3.82 -1.85 -8.60
C ILE A 96 2.78 -1.56 -9.68
N VAL A 97 2.16 -2.60 -10.23
CA VAL A 97 1.29 -2.53 -11.41
C VAL A 97 -0.09 -3.08 -11.12
N GLN A 98 -1.12 -2.47 -11.70
CA GLN A 98 -2.49 -2.99 -11.71
C GLN A 98 -2.89 -3.51 -13.11
N ASP A 99 -2.47 -2.81 -14.15
CA ASP A 99 -2.85 -3.09 -15.54
C ASP A 99 -2.04 -4.25 -16.12
N ILE A 100 -2.74 -5.27 -16.65
CA ILE A 100 -2.09 -6.46 -17.22
C ILE A 100 -1.33 -6.12 -18.51
N GLY A 101 -1.85 -5.18 -19.31
CA GLY A 101 -1.18 -4.71 -20.54
C GLY A 101 0.13 -4.00 -20.21
N ILE A 102 0.15 -3.20 -19.16
CA ILE A 102 1.38 -2.55 -18.67
C ILE A 102 2.36 -3.57 -18.10
N ALA A 103 1.88 -4.59 -17.38
CA ALA A 103 2.75 -5.67 -16.92
C ALA A 103 3.42 -6.39 -18.08
N GLU A 104 2.69 -6.69 -19.16
CA GLU A 104 3.24 -7.27 -20.38
C GLU A 104 4.24 -6.34 -21.09
N LEU A 105 3.93 -5.03 -21.16
CA LEU A 105 4.84 -4.02 -21.71
C LEU A 105 6.18 -4.03 -20.95
N ILE A 106 6.14 -4.00 -19.62
CA ILE A 106 7.35 -4.01 -18.78
C ILE A 106 8.12 -5.32 -18.98
N HIS A 107 7.43 -6.46 -18.99
CA HIS A 107 8.06 -7.76 -19.16
C HIS A 107 8.82 -7.86 -20.51
N ARG A 108 8.32 -7.22 -21.55
CA ARG A 108 8.97 -7.20 -22.87
C ARG A 108 10.12 -6.20 -22.97
N THR A 109 9.98 -5.04 -22.35
CA THR A 109 10.94 -3.92 -22.51
C THR A 109 12.01 -3.88 -21.42
N ALA A 110 11.69 -4.39 -20.23
CA ALA A 110 12.56 -4.44 -19.08
C ALA A 110 12.38 -5.77 -18.32
N PRO A 111 12.79 -6.91 -18.90
CA PRO A 111 12.50 -8.25 -18.36
C PRO A 111 13.09 -8.50 -16.97
N ASP A 112 14.15 -7.79 -16.61
CA ASP A 112 14.80 -7.90 -15.30
C ASP A 112 14.14 -7.01 -14.21
N MET A 113 13.18 -6.15 -14.57
CA MET A 113 12.48 -5.28 -13.65
C MET A 113 11.47 -6.08 -12.83
N PRO A 114 11.61 -6.19 -11.49
CA PRO A 114 10.65 -6.87 -10.65
C PRO A 114 9.26 -6.23 -10.71
N LEU A 115 8.23 -7.05 -10.94
CA LEU A 115 6.83 -6.64 -10.97
C LEU A 115 6.12 -7.04 -9.70
N HIS A 116 5.52 -6.07 -9.02
CA HIS A 116 4.67 -6.28 -7.84
C HIS A 116 3.20 -6.04 -8.23
N ALA A 117 2.34 -7.04 -8.01
CA ALA A 117 0.92 -6.91 -8.28
C ALA A 117 0.27 -6.00 -7.23
N SER A 118 -0.34 -4.91 -7.68
CA SER A 118 -1.09 -4.00 -6.80
C SER A 118 -2.24 -4.72 -6.09
N THR A 119 -2.56 -4.31 -4.87
CA THR A 119 -3.77 -4.76 -4.16
C THR A 119 -5.05 -4.55 -5.00
N GLN A 120 -5.05 -3.57 -5.89
CA GLN A 120 -6.16 -3.29 -6.81
C GLN A 120 -6.38 -4.37 -7.88
N MET A 121 -5.46 -5.32 -8.05
CA MET A 121 -5.71 -6.53 -8.84
C MET A 121 -6.64 -7.54 -8.13
N SER A 122 -6.96 -7.32 -6.86
CA SER A 122 -7.89 -8.11 -6.05
C SER A 122 -7.57 -9.62 -6.01
N VAL A 123 -6.30 -9.98 -5.96
CA VAL A 123 -5.87 -11.38 -5.93
C VAL A 123 -5.96 -11.93 -4.51
N GLN A 124 -6.89 -12.88 -4.30
CA GLN A 124 -7.26 -13.45 -3.00
C GLN A 124 -7.16 -14.98 -2.96
N THR A 125 -6.70 -15.60 -4.04
CA THR A 125 -6.71 -17.06 -4.17
C THR A 125 -5.37 -17.61 -4.62
N ALA A 126 -5.06 -18.85 -4.25
CA ALA A 126 -3.86 -19.54 -4.72
C ALA A 126 -3.81 -19.67 -6.25
N ALA A 127 -4.97 -19.82 -6.91
CA ALA A 127 -5.06 -19.84 -8.37
C ALA A 127 -4.66 -18.46 -8.96
N GLY A 128 -5.12 -17.37 -8.34
CA GLY A 128 -4.72 -16.00 -8.70
C GLY A 128 -3.21 -15.79 -8.57
N LEU A 129 -2.60 -16.22 -7.46
CA LEU A 129 -1.14 -16.12 -7.26
C LEU A 129 -0.36 -16.92 -8.32
N LYS A 130 -0.83 -18.14 -8.66
CA LYS A 130 -0.24 -18.92 -9.77
C LYS A 130 -0.36 -18.20 -11.11
N ARG A 131 -1.48 -17.51 -11.36
CA ARG A 131 -1.65 -16.71 -12.58
C ARG A 131 -0.70 -15.52 -12.60
N LEU A 132 -0.54 -14.80 -11.49
CA LEU A 132 0.43 -13.70 -11.39
C LEU A 132 1.85 -14.18 -11.71
N LYS A 133 2.28 -15.33 -11.17
CA LYS A 133 3.59 -15.89 -11.48
C LYS A 133 3.81 -16.12 -12.98
N ARG A 134 2.77 -16.64 -13.67
CA ARG A 134 2.83 -16.86 -15.14
C ARG A 134 2.87 -15.56 -15.94
N LEU A 135 2.38 -14.45 -15.36
CA LEU A 135 2.44 -13.10 -15.94
C LEU A 135 3.74 -12.35 -15.59
N GLY A 136 4.70 -13.02 -14.95
CA GLY A 136 5.99 -12.42 -14.62
C GLY A 136 6.04 -11.65 -13.30
N PHE A 137 4.95 -11.61 -12.51
CA PHE A 137 4.99 -10.97 -11.20
C PHE A 137 5.84 -11.76 -10.20
N THR A 138 6.61 -11.03 -9.40
CA THR A 138 7.47 -11.59 -8.35
C THR A 138 6.86 -11.45 -6.96
N ARG A 139 5.95 -10.48 -6.77
CA ARG A 139 5.27 -10.20 -5.49
C ARG A 139 3.80 -9.86 -5.72
N ALA A 140 2.95 -10.21 -4.75
CA ALA A 140 1.54 -9.82 -4.70
C ALA A 140 1.23 -9.06 -3.42
N VAL A 141 0.60 -7.86 -3.57
CA VAL A 141 0.04 -7.10 -2.44
C VAL A 141 -1.35 -7.62 -2.18
N LEU A 142 -1.54 -8.32 -1.08
CA LEU A 142 -2.82 -8.92 -0.71
C LEU A 142 -3.87 -7.85 -0.35
N PRO A 143 -5.16 -8.12 -0.60
CA PRO A 143 -6.26 -7.30 -0.10
C PRO A 143 -6.27 -7.22 1.42
N ARG A 144 -6.72 -6.08 1.95
CA ARG A 144 -6.79 -5.83 3.41
C ARG A 144 -7.91 -6.59 4.11
N GLU A 145 -8.83 -7.12 3.34
CA GLU A 145 -10.04 -7.80 3.79
C GLU A 145 -9.80 -9.28 4.17
N LEU A 146 -8.60 -9.80 3.93
CA LEU A 146 -8.27 -11.19 4.24
C LEU A 146 -8.05 -11.41 5.74
N SER A 147 -8.58 -12.52 6.23
CA SER A 147 -8.34 -13.01 7.58
C SER A 147 -6.95 -13.66 7.72
N LYS A 148 -6.52 -13.84 8.98
CA LYS A 148 -5.27 -14.54 9.32
C LYS A 148 -5.20 -15.93 8.66
N GLU A 149 -6.29 -16.70 8.74
CA GLU A 149 -6.37 -18.06 8.21
C GLU A 149 -6.26 -18.07 6.68
N GLU A 150 -6.86 -17.11 6.00
CA GLU A 150 -6.74 -16.95 4.55
C GLU A 150 -5.33 -16.57 4.13
N ILE A 151 -4.71 -15.61 4.82
CA ILE A 151 -3.31 -15.22 4.57
C ILE A 151 -2.38 -16.42 4.77
N LYS A 152 -2.56 -17.17 5.88
CA LYS A 152 -1.76 -18.38 6.16
C LYS A 152 -1.85 -19.39 5.03
N LYS A 153 -3.07 -19.70 4.56
CA LYS A 153 -3.28 -20.63 3.43
C LYS A 153 -2.60 -20.16 2.13
N LEU A 154 -2.59 -18.83 1.88
CA LEU A 154 -1.90 -18.28 0.72
C LEU A 154 -0.38 -18.38 0.85
N CYS A 155 0.16 -18.22 2.08
CA CYS A 155 1.60 -18.34 2.34
C CYS A 155 2.13 -19.75 2.13
N GLU A 156 1.34 -20.79 2.46
CA GLU A 156 1.78 -22.20 2.45
C GLU A 156 2.37 -22.66 1.10
N ASN A 157 1.85 -22.16 -0.02
CA ASN A 157 2.25 -22.58 -1.36
C ASN A 157 2.29 -21.42 -2.36
N SER A 158 2.61 -20.22 -1.93
CA SER A 158 2.68 -19.08 -2.82
C SER A 158 3.88 -19.19 -3.77
N PRO A 159 3.69 -19.08 -5.09
CA PRO A 159 4.79 -19.05 -6.05
C PRO A 159 5.44 -17.66 -6.18
N VAL A 160 4.91 -16.65 -5.48
CA VAL A 160 5.37 -15.28 -5.45
C VAL A 160 5.49 -14.78 -4.00
N GLU A 161 6.28 -13.75 -3.75
CA GLU A 161 6.32 -13.09 -2.46
C GLU A 161 4.97 -12.48 -2.09
N LEU A 162 4.63 -12.47 -0.80
CA LEU A 162 3.39 -11.88 -0.31
C LEU A 162 3.67 -10.63 0.54
N GLU A 163 2.93 -9.57 0.23
CA GLU A 163 2.97 -8.28 0.91
C GLU A 163 1.60 -7.96 1.49
N CYS A 164 1.55 -7.53 2.76
CA CYS A 164 0.32 -7.16 3.44
C CYS A 164 0.37 -5.71 3.94
N PHE A 165 -0.76 -5.01 3.86
CA PHE A 165 -0.92 -3.75 4.58
C PHE A 165 -1.06 -4.01 6.06
N VAL A 166 -0.30 -3.26 6.89
CA VAL A 166 -0.32 -3.40 8.35
C VAL A 166 -0.75 -2.14 9.08
N HIS A 167 -0.79 -0.99 8.42
CA HIS A 167 -1.20 0.25 9.06
C HIS A 167 -1.78 1.26 8.08
N GLY A 168 -2.79 2.02 8.53
CA GLY A 168 -3.33 3.18 7.82
C GLY A 168 -4.78 3.01 7.35
N ALA A 169 -5.21 3.91 6.48
CA ALA A 169 -6.61 4.05 6.10
C ALA A 169 -7.18 2.81 5.40
N LEU A 170 -8.32 2.32 5.90
CA LEU A 170 -9.14 1.32 5.21
C LEU A 170 -10.09 1.98 4.20
N CYS A 171 -10.31 1.31 3.09
CA CYS A 171 -11.37 1.61 2.13
C CYS A 171 -12.60 0.75 2.46
N MET A 172 -13.81 1.30 2.28
CA MET A 172 -15.04 0.52 2.43
C MET A 172 -15.20 -0.52 1.31
N CYS A 173 -14.64 -0.25 0.14
CA CYS A 173 -14.69 -1.15 -1.01
C CYS A 173 -13.50 -2.11 -1.01
N VAL A 174 -13.76 -3.36 -1.37
CA VAL A 174 -12.75 -4.41 -1.51
C VAL A 174 -11.61 -3.94 -2.42
N SER A 175 -10.38 -4.13 -1.98
CA SER A 175 -9.16 -3.77 -2.70
C SER A 175 -9.09 -2.31 -3.17
N GLY A 176 -9.90 -1.41 -2.57
CA GLY A 176 -9.96 0.00 -2.93
C GLY A 176 -10.55 0.30 -4.32
N GLN A 177 -11.34 -0.61 -4.89
CA GLN A 177 -11.90 -0.49 -6.25
C GLN A 177 -13.30 0.14 -6.27
N SER A 178 -13.51 1.22 -5.54
CA SER A 178 -14.79 1.93 -5.50
C SER A 178 -15.03 2.80 -6.73
N LEU A 179 -16.24 2.74 -7.28
CA LEU A 179 -16.77 3.69 -8.26
C LEU A 179 -17.56 4.84 -7.61
N PHE A 180 -17.66 4.88 -6.29
CA PHE A 180 -18.52 5.81 -5.56
C PHE A 180 -18.21 7.28 -5.85
N SER A 181 -16.92 7.64 -5.92
CA SER A 181 -16.50 9.00 -6.31
C SER A 181 -16.86 9.37 -7.74
N ALA A 182 -16.92 8.41 -8.64
CA ALA A 182 -17.32 8.64 -10.04
C ALA A 182 -18.82 8.92 -10.13
N VAL A 183 -19.62 8.13 -9.42
CA VAL A 183 -21.08 8.27 -9.40
C VAL A 183 -21.52 9.61 -8.78
N LEU A 184 -20.93 10.00 -7.64
CA LEU A 184 -21.32 11.22 -6.93
C LEU A 184 -20.69 12.51 -7.47
N GLY A 185 -19.55 12.45 -8.16
CA GLY A 185 -18.81 13.65 -8.51
C GLY A 185 -17.91 13.53 -9.73
N SER A 186 -18.16 12.57 -10.61
CA SER A 186 -17.40 12.33 -11.85
C SER A 186 -15.87 12.20 -11.63
N ARG A 187 -15.45 11.72 -10.46
CA ARG A 187 -14.05 11.55 -10.06
C ARG A 187 -13.69 10.07 -9.98
N SER A 188 -12.87 9.59 -10.89
CA SER A 188 -12.43 8.18 -10.87
C SER A 188 -11.48 7.90 -9.70
N GLY A 189 -12.00 7.23 -8.67
CA GLY A 189 -11.20 6.77 -7.54
C GLY A 189 -10.13 5.77 -7.95
N ASN A 190 -10.43 4.92 -8.93
CA ASN A 190 -9.50 3.90 -9.45
C ASN A 190 -8.35 4.51 -10.26
N ARG A 191 -8.47 5.77 -10.65
CA ARG A 191 -7.45 6.55 -11.35
C ARG A 191 -6.83 7.65 -10.46
N GLY A 192 -6.90 7.47 -9.15
CA GLY A 192 -6.24 8.34 -8.18
C GLY A 192 -6.99 9.61 -7.79
N ALA A 193 -8.24 9.77 -8.21
CA ALA A 193 -9.05 10.97 -7.92
C ALA A 193 -10.17 10.73 -6.88
N CYS A 194 -10.01 9.74 -5.99
CA CYS A 194 -10.99 9.44 -4.95
C CYS A 194 -11.22 10.64 -4.01
N ALA A 195 -12.48 11.09 -3.90
CA ALA A 195 -12.90 12.14 -2.97
C ALA A 195 -13.26 11.61 -1.57
N GLN A 196 -13.11 10.31 -1.32
CA GLN A 196 -13.47 9.63 -0.07
C GLN A 196 -14.95 9.82 0.33
N PRO A 197 -15.94 9.62 -0.57
CA PRO A 197 -17.34 9.83 -0.24
C PRO A 197 -17.85 8.90 0.85
N CYS A 198 -17.24 7.72 1.05
CA CYS A 198 -17.54 6.82 2.16
C CYS A 198 -17.28 7.44 3.55
N ARG A 199 -16.64 8.62 3.62
CA ARG A 199 -16.38 9.36 4.87
C ARG A 199 -17.44 10.44 5.15
N LEU A 200 -18.36 10.67 4.21
CA LEU A 200 -19.50 11.57 4.42
C LEU A 200 -20.51 10.92 5.38
N PRO A 201 -21.42 11.75 5.95
CA PRO A 201 -22.47 11.23 6.82
C PRO A 201 -23.53 10.45 6.01
N PHE A 202 -23.31 9.13 5.93
CA PHE A 202 -24.32 8.18 5.48
C PHE A 202 -24.81 7.39 6.68
N SER A 203 -26.12 7.32 6.86
CA SER A 203 -26.74 6.64 7.98
C SER A 203 -27.72 5.57 7.50
N VAL A 204 -27.73 4.43 8.17
CA VAL A 204 -28.79 3.45 8.12
C VAL A 204 -29.69 3.63 9.35
N GLU A 205 -30.87 3.03 9.35
CA GLU A 205 -31.74 2.98 10.51
C GLU A 205 -31.01 2.39 11.72
N ASN A 206 -31.03 3.09 12.84
CA ASN A 206 -30.27 2.76 14.06
C ASN A 206 -28.72 2.78 13.90
N GLY A 207 -28.20 3.45 12.87
CA GLY A 207 -26.78 3.60 12.64
C GLY A 207 -26.12 4.74 13.40
N THR A 208 -24.84 4.96 13.13
CA THR A 208 -24.01 5.99 13.80
C THR A 208 -23.98 7.33 13.07
N GLY A 209 -24.59 7.41 11.88
CA GLY A 209 -24.49 8.57 10.99
C GLY A 209 -23.28 8.55 10.05
N HIS A 210 -22.34 7.61 10.20
CA HIS A 210 -21.15 7.43 9.37
C HIS A 210 -20.91 5.95 9.04
N ASP A 211 -21.95 5.25 8.65
CA ASP A 211 -21.97 3.78 8.56
C ASP A 211 -21.23 3.20 7.35
N LEU A 212 -20.58 4.04 6.55
CA LEU A 212 -19.61 3.66 5.53
C LEU A 212 -18.16 4.02 5.90
N SER A 213 -17.93 4.60 7.09
CA SER A 213 -16.61 5.06 7.51
C SER A 213 -15.91 4.05 8.42
N LEU A 214 -14.97 3.29 7.89
CA LEU A 214 -14.15 2.37 8.68
C LEU A 214 -13.08 3.13 9.49
N LYS A 215 -12.75 2.60 10.68
CA LYS A 215 -11.53 2.95 11.41
C LYS A 215 -10.29 2.63 10.57
N ASP A 216 -9.15 3.17 10.94
CA ASP A 216 -7.90 2.84 10.27
C ASP A 216 -7.43 1.44 10.67
N LEU A 217 -6.77 0.73 9.75
CA LEU A 217 -6.15 -0.58 10.03
C LEU A 217 -4.96 -0.39 10.96
N SER A 218 -4.79 -1.29 11.93
CA SER A 218 -3.50 -1.47 12.61
C SER A 218 -3.27 -2.94 12.94
N LEU A 219 -2.28 -3.52 12.27
CA LEU A 219 -1.78 -4.88 12.46
C LEU A 219 -0.33 -4.88 12.94
N ILE A 220 0.14 -3.77 13.53
CA ILE A 220 1.53 -3.61 13.98
C ILE A 220 1.91 -4.71 14.96
N ASP A 221 0.99 -5.11 15.84
CA ASP A 221 1.22 -6.15 16.83
C ASP A 221 1.30 -7.56 16.25
N TYR A 222 0.90 -7.75 15.01
CA TYR A 222 0.87 -9.04 14.32
C TYR A 222 2.00 -9.22 13.30
N ILE A 223 2.92 -8.25 13.15
CA ILE A 223 3.98 -8.30 12.13
C ILE A 223 4.84 -9.55 12.27
N SER A 224 5.29 -9.87 13.49
CA SER A 224 6.11 -11.08 13.74
C SER A 224 5.35 -12.35 13.39
N GLU A 225 4.10 -12.47 13.82
CA GLU A 225 3.24 -13.61 13.51
C GLU A 225 3.03 -13.77 11.99
N MET A 226 2.79 -12.66 11.29
CA MET A 226 2.61 -12.66 9.83
C MET A 226 3.91 -13.03 9.10
N ALA A 227 5.07 -12.59 9.61
CA ALA A 227 6.38 -12.96 9.07
C ALA A 227 6.64 -14.46 9.22
N GLU A 228 6.30 -15.03 10.39
CA GLU A 228 6.41 -16.48 10.63
C GLU A 228 5.51 -17.30 9.70
N MET A 229 4.35 -16.77 9.28
CA MET A 229 3.48 -17.40 8.29
C MET A 229 4.06 -17.36 6.87
N GLY A 230 5.01 -16.44 6.57
CA GLY A 230 5.63 -16.31 5.26
C GLY A 230 5.34 -14.99 4.53
N VAL A 231 4.69 -14.01 5.19
CA VAL A 231 4.57 -12.65 4.64
C VAL A 231 5.96 -11.98 4.70
N CYS A 232 6.45 -11.48 3.57
CA CYS A 232 7.81 -10.94 3.49
C CYS A 232 7.86 -9.40 3.59
N SER A 233 6.77 -8.70 3.27
CA SER A 233 6.73 -7.23 3.23
C SER A 233 5.49 -6.68 3.92
N PHE A 234 5.70 -5.66 4.74
CA PHE A 234 4.69 -5.02 5.60
C PHE A 234 4.52 -3.57 5.19
N LYS A 235 3.42 -3.31 4.49
CA LYS A 235 3.13 -2.03 3.84
C LYS A 235 2.33 -1.10 4.73
N ILE A 236 2.76 0.15 4.78
CA ILE A 236 2.05 1.22 5.46
C ILE A 236 1.29 2.06 4.40
N GLU A 237 -0.03 2.25 4.58
CA GLU A 237 -0.81 3.18 3.74
C GLU A 237 -0.57 4.62 4.21
N GLY A 238 -0.39 5.57 3.27
CA GLY A 238 -0.24 6.95 3.68
C GLY A 238 0.50 7.89 2.73
N ARG A 239 0.53 7.68 1.41
CA ARG A 239 1.19 8.59 0.45
C ARG A 239 0.65 10.02 0.45
N MET A 240 -0.55 10.25 0.98
CA MET A 240 -1.14 11.57 1.15
C MET A 240 -1.00 12.10 2.59
N LYS A 241 -0.23 11.44 3.41
CA LYS A 241 0.01 11.81 4.81
C LYS A 241 1.27 12.63 4.95
N ARG A 242 1.32 13.44 6.03
CA ARG A 242 2.49 14.27 6.34
C ARG A 242 3.70 13.43 6.80
N PRO A 243 4.92 13.97 6.69
CA PRO A 243 6.16 13.27 7.10
C PRO A 243 6.13 12.75 8.54
N GLU A 244 5.50 13.47 9.47
CA GLU A 244 5.41 13.09 10.89
C GLU A 244 4.62 11.78 11.08
N TYR A 245 3.53 11.61 10.32
CA TYR A 245 2.79 10.36 10.32
C TYR A 245 3.66 9.21 9.79
N VAL A 246 4.37 9.45 8.69
CA VAL A 246 5.22 8.43 8.06
C VAL A 246 6.31 7.99 9.04
N ALA A 247 6.98 8.95 9.68
CA ALA A 247 8.00 8.67 10.69
C ALA A 247 7.45 7.84 11.85
N ALA A 248 6.32 8.23 12.42
CA ALA A 248 5.70 7.54 13.54
C ALA A 248 5.27 6.11 13.18
N ALA A 249 4.60 5.93 12.02
CA ALA A 249 4.13 4.62 11.59
C ALA A 249 5.29 3.66 11.26
N VAL A 250 6.32 4.14 10.55
CA VAL A 250 7.51 3.33 10.24
C VAL A 250 8.24 2.94 11.51
N LYS A 251 8.44 3.88 12.45
CA LYS A 251 9.09 3.62 13.73
C LYS A 251 8.33 2.60 14.56
N ALA A 252 7.00 2.68 14.60
CA ALA A 252 6.17 1.71 15.32
C ALA A 252 6.26 0.30 14.72
N CYS A 253 6.25 0.18 13.38
CA CYS A 253 6.45 -1.10 12.70
C CYS A 253 7.86 -1.66 12.97
N ARG A 254 8.90 -0.82 12.90
CA ARG A 254 10.29 -1.22 13.20
C ARG A 254 10.42 -1.69 14.64
N ASN A 255 9.87 -0.95 15.60
CA ASN A 255 9.86 -1.33 17.00
C ASN A 255 9.20 -2.71 17.21
N SER A 256 8.10 -2.97 16.52
CA SER A 256 7.42 -4.28 16.57
C SER A 256 8.32 -5.42 16.06
N VAL A 257 9.02 -5.21 14.93
CA VAL A 257 9.98 -6.19 14.38
C VAL A 257 11.14 -6.44 15.35
N ASP A 258 11.62 -5.39 16.01
CA ASP A 258 12.76 -5.43 16.92
C ASP A 258 12.35 -5.86 18.35
N GLY A 259 11.08 -6.18 18.59
CA GLY A 259 10.54 -6.59 19.89
C GLY A 259 10.50 -5.47 20.94
N VAL A 260 10.51 -4.20 20.49
CA VAL A 260 10.45 -3.02 21.36
C VAL A 260 9.00 -2.54 21.51
N THR A 261 8.55 -2.35 22.74
CA THR A 261 7.25 -1.77 23.04
C THR A 261 7.39 -0.29 23.35
N ASP A 262 6.68 0.57 22.59
CA ASP A 262 6.61 2.02 22.78
C ASP A 262 5.14 2.45 22.82
N ASN A 263 4.58 2.49 24.03
CA ASN A 263 3.18 2.82 24.25
C ASN A 263 2.88 4.28 23.91
N ALA A 264 3.81 5.21 24.18
CA ALA A 264 3.61 6.63 23.87
C ALA A 264 3.48 6.84 22.36
N LEU A 265 4.36 6.23 21.56
CA LEU A 265 4.28 6.28 20.09
C LEU A 265 2.97 5.65 19.57
N ARG A 266 2.50 4.56 20.18
CA ARG A 266 1.22 3.91 19.85
C ARG A 266 0.02 4.80 20.15
N ASP A 267 0.04 5.48 21.28
CA ASP A 267 -1.00 6.44 21.67
C ASP A 267 -1.02 7.66 20.76
N ASP A 268 0.13 8.16 20.36
CA ASP A 268 0.26 9.24 19.38
C ASP A 268 -0.33 8.84 18.01
N LEU A 269 0.01 7.64 17.51
CA LEU A 269 -0.59 7.13 16.29
C LEU A 269 -2.11 7.04 16.37
N ARG A 270 -2.65 6.62 17.50
CA ARG A 270 -4.08 6.49 17.73
C ARG A 270 -4.77 7.84 17.85
N SER A 271 -4.24 8.76 18.65
CA SER A 271 -4.90 10.02 19.01
C SER A 271 -4.71 11.10 17.93
N VAL A 272 -3.51 11.22 17.36
CA VAL A 272 -3.15 12.31 16.44
C VAL A 272 -3.36 11.91 14.99
N PHE A 273 -3.04 10.67 14.62
CA PHE A 273 -2.94 10.29 13.23
C PHE A 273 -4.04 9.34 12.72
N SER A 274 -4.90 8.80 13.60
CA SER A 274 -5.99 7.91 13.18
C SER A 274 -7.33 8.65 12.97
N ARG A 275 -8.21 7.97 12.24
CA ARG A 275 -9.57 8.44 11.96
C ARG A 275 -10.59 7.85 12.95
N SER A 276 -10.48 8.05 14.21
CA SER A 276 -11.35 7.46 15.24
C SER A 276 -10.82 6.14 15.82
N GLY A 277 -9.52 5.94 15.80
CA GLY A 277 -8.87 4.74 16.32
C GLY A 277 -8.63 3.68 15.26
N PHE A 278 -8.31 2.48 15.74
CA PHE A 278 -7.85 1.37 14.91
C PHE A 278 -8.80 0.19 14.93
N THR A 279 -8.71 -0.64 13.89
CA THR A 279 -9.36 -1.95 13.80
C THR A 279 -8.40 -2.99 13.25
N ASP A 280 -8.53 -4.22 13.74
CA ASP A 280 -7.92 -5.45 13.23
C ASP A 280 -9.00 -6.47 12.80
N GLY A 281 -10.24 -5.99 12.64
CA GLY A 281 -11.43 -6.83 12.50
C GLY A 281 -11.37 -7.81 11.34
N TYR A 282 -10.84 -7.39 10.19
CA TYR A 282 -10.64 -8.30 9.05
C TYR A 282 -9.65 -9.41 9.39
N TYR A 283 -8.47 -9.06 9.85
CA TYR A 283 -7.42 -10.02 10.19
C TYR A 283 -7.89 -11.06 11.22
N ARG A 284 -8.64 -10.63 12.23
CA ARG A 284 -9.19 -11.51 13.28
C ARG A 284 -10.49 -12.19 12.90
N ASN A 285 -11.01 -11.96 11.70
CA ASN A 285 -12.34 -12.42 11.25
C ASN A 285 -13.48 -12.02 12.23
N LYS A 286 -13.37 -10.79 12.78
CA LYS A 286 -14.35 -10.18 13.68
C LYS A 286 -14.99 -8.97 13.01
N LEU A 287 -15.88 -9.25 12.06
CA LEU A 287 -16.60 -8.21 11.32
C LEU A 287 -17.76 -7.69 12.15
N GLY A 288 -17.95 -6.38 12.19
CA GLY A 288 -19.06 -5.79 12.93
C GLY A 288 -18.94 -4.28 13.13
N TYR A 289 -19.85 -3.74 13.95
CA TYR A 289 -19.94 -2.31 14.21
C TYR A 289 -18.66 -1.69 14.79
N ASP A 290 -17.86 -2.45 15.52
CA ASP A 290 -16.58 -2.00 16.09
C ASP A 290 -15.55 -1.57 15.04
N MET A 291 -15.71 -1.99 13.80
CA MET A 291 -14.84 -1.59 12.70
C MET A 291 -15.12 -0.18 12.19
N PHE A 292 -16.28 0.39 12.51
CA PHE A 292 -16.70 1.71 12.02
C PHE A 292 -16.30 2.82 13.02
N GLY A 293 -16.06 4.00 12.48
CA GLY A 293 -15.62 5.14 13.26
C GLY A 293 -16.05 6.47 12.64
N ILE A 294 -16.37 7.43 13.52
CA ILE A 294 -16.77 8.78 13.13
C ILE A 294 -15.50 9.59 12.83
N ARG A 295 -15.47 10.27 11.68
CA ARG A 295 -14.43 11.25 11.38
C ARG A 295 -14.62 12.46 12.31
N ARG A 296 -13.75 12.61 13.30
CA ARG A 296 -13.65 13.90 14.03
C ARG A 296 -13.07 14.93 13.05
N LYS A 297 -13.72 16.09 12.97
CA LYS A 297 -13.27 17.22 12.16
C LYS A 297 -11.96 17.79 12.68
#